data_23c78341d3c5b7eb6b3a9b15438fec99
#
_entry.id   23c78341d3c5b7eb6b3a9b15438fec99
#
_cell.length_a   1.000
_cell.length_b   1.000
_cell.length_c   1.000
_cell.angle_alpha   90.00
_cell.angle_beta   90.00
_cell.angle_gamma   90.00
#
_symmetry.space_group_name_H-M   'P 1'
#
loop_
_entity.id
_entity.type
_entity.pdbx_description
1 polymer ?
#
loop_
_entity_poly.entity_id
_entity_poly.type
_entity_poly.pdbx_seq_one_letter_code
_entity_poly.pdbx_strand_id
1 'polypeptide(L)'
;MATVTRALTLIACSLLAGCGLTQTVTDGTVSLTKSIFYKQIQILHLDFVPRAAANADGEQTPLATMVRVWQLKDRKAVDAANYPTLLNKADAALKDDVLASRSLLVMPDGSVTLDMPMDENAQFVAVVGLFNRPDMKDNRWRLVLSRNDLDPDKARIIELGDGWLSLVPVKE
;
A
#
# COMPACT_ATOMS: atom_id res chain seq x y z
N MET A 1 -64.65 24.39 -28.96
CA MET A 1 -63.31 24.97 -28.80
C MET A 1 -62.75 24.78 -27.37
N ALA A 2 -63.56 24.52 -26.36
CA ALA A 2 -63.11 24.39 -24.96
C ALA A 2 -62.48 23.01 -24.58
N THR A 3 -62.75 22.00 -25.37
CA THR A 3 -62.25 20.61 -25.09
C THR A 3 -60.81 20.36 -25.57
N VAL A 4 -60.38 21.05 -26.63
CA VAL A 4 -59.03 20.90 -27.19
C VAL A 4 -57.98 21.59 -26.30
N THR A 5 -58.35 22.71 -25.67
CA THR A 5 -57.45 23.48 -24.78
C THR A 5 -57.15 22.75 -23.48
N ARG A 6 -58.09 21.93 -22.96
CA ARG A 6 -57.89 21.14 -21.75
C ARG A 6 -57.01 19.92 -21.96
N ALA A 7 -56.98 19.35 -23.16
CA ALA A 7 -56.13 18.22 -23.50
C ALA A 7 -54.66 18.65 -23.66
N LEU A 8 -54.42 19.86 -24.15
CA LEU A 8 -53.06 20.38 -24.35
C LEU A 8 -52.36 20.74 -23.01
N THR A 9 -53.17 21.19 -22.00
CA THR A 9 -52.63 21.56 -20.68
C THR A 9 -52.24 20.36 -19.85
N LEU A 10 -52.86 19.18 -20.05
CA LEU A 10 -52.53 17.95 -19.34
C LEU A 10 -51.25 17.27 -19.89
N ILE A 11 -50.92 17.51 -21.16
CA ILE A 11 -49.70 16.94 -21.76
C ILE A 11 -48.44 17.75 -21.36
N ALA A 12 -48.59 19.06 -21.07
CA ALA A 12 -47.48 19.92 -20.66
C ALA A 12 -46.99 19.69 -19.23
N CYS A 13 -47.83 19.10 -18.33
CA CYS A 13 -47.44 18.82 -16.93
C CYS A 13 -46.73 17.48 -16.73
N SER A 14 -46.69 16.60 -17.72
CA SER A 14 -46.05 15.29 -17.60
C SER A 14 -44.56 15.25 -17.96
N LEU A 15 -43.96 16.36 -18.40
CA LEU A 15 -42.56 16.42 -18.85
C LEU A 15 -41.60 16.99 -17.81
N LEU A 16 -42.03 17.32 -16.59
CA LEU A 16 -41.19 17.93 -15.54
C LEU A 16 -40.86 17.00 -14.35
N ALA A 17 -41.20 15.70 -14.42
CA ALA A 17 -40.93 14.76 -13.34
C ALA A 17 -39.69 13.87 -13.58
N GLY A 18 -38.81 14.26 -14.47
CA GLY A 18 -37.67 13.41 -14.89
C GLY A 18 -36.27 13.81 -14.42
N CYS A 19 -36.10 14.81 -13.56
CA CYS A 19 -34.74 15.30 -13.20
C CYS A 19 -34.28 15.01 -11.76
N GLY A 20 -34.80 14.01 -11.08
CA GLY A 20 -34.44 13.75 -9.68
C GLY A 20 -33.76 12.42 -9.37
N LEU A 21 -33.65 11.50 -10.32
CA LEU A 21 -33.17 10.11 -10.00
C LEU A 21 -31.83 9.70 -10.61
N THR A 22 -31.15 10.58 -11.36
CA THR A 22 -29.90 10.20 -12.02
C THR A 22 -28.63 10.45 -11.20
N GLN A 23 -28.71 11.20 -10.10
CA GLN A 23 -27.52 11.49 -9.29
C GLN A 23 -27.21 10.44 -8.23
N THR A 24 -28.21 9.69 -7.75
CA THR A 24 -28.01 8.68 -6.69
C THR A 24 -27.50 7.33 -7.22
N VAL A 25 -27.68 7.05 -8.51
CA VAL A 25 -27.25 5.77 -9.10
C VAL A 25 -25.77 5.79 -9.51
N THR A 26 -25.21 6.98 -9.82
CA THR A 26 -23.80 7.10 -10.23
C THR A 26 -22.85 6.93 -9.04
N ASP A 27 -23.19 7.45 -7.87
CA ASP A 27 -22.33 7.33 -6.69
C ASP A 27 -22.37 5.91 -6.09
N GLY A 28 -23.54 5.25 -6.13
CA GLY A 28 -23.68 3.87 -5.70
C GLY A 28 -22.94 2.86 -6.58
N THR A 29 -22.95 3.06 -7.90
CA THR A 29 -22.27 2.15 -8.85
C THR A 29 -20.76 2.33 -8.83
N VAL A 30 -20.24 3.55 -8.67
CA VAL A 30 -18.81 3.81 -8.54
C VAL A 30 -18.28 3.26 -7.21
N SER A 31 -19.06 3.35 -6.13
CA SER A 31 -18.71 2.78 -4.83
C SER A 31 -18.70 1.25 -4.85
N LEU A 32 -19.70 0.62 -5.48
CA LEU A 32 -19.80 -0.84 -5.62
C LEU A 32 -18.71 -1.41 -6.54
N THR A 33 -18.40 -0.73 -7.67
CA THR A 33 -17.30 -1.15 -8.54
C THR A 33 -15.94 -0.98 -7.87
N LYS A 34 -15.71 0.08 -7.10
CA LYS A 34 -14.50 0.19 -6.29
C LYS A 34 -14.38 -0.95 -5.26
N SER A 35 -15.46 -1.31 -4.56
CA SER A 35 -15.40 -2.38 -3.56
C SER A 35 -15.20 -3.78 -4.17
N ILE A 36 -15.60 -4.01 -5.42
CA ILE A 36 -15.42 -5.29 -6.12
C ILE A 36 -13.98 -5.46 -6.64
N PHE A 37 -13.29 -4.36 -6.99
CA PHE A 37 -11.95 -4.41 -7.55
C PHE A 37 -10.83 -4.16 -6.54
N TYR A 38 -11.11 -3.62 -5.35
CA TYR A 38 -10.10 -3.47 -4.30
C TYR A 38 -10.09 -4.72 -3.41
N LYS A 39 -8.99 -5.46 -3.49
CA LYS A 39 -8.70 -6.55 -2.56
C LYS A 39 -8.79 -6.02 -1.13
N GLN A 40 -9.75 -6.53 -0.35
CA GLN A 40 -9.95 -6.10 1.05
C GLN A 40 -8.84 -6.69 1.92
N ILE A 41 -7.75 -5.97 2.06
CA ILE A 41 -6.69 -6.32 3.01
C ILE A 41 -7.06 -5.70 4.35
N GLN A 42 -7.45 -6.51 5.32
CA GLN A 42 -7.74 -6.08 6.70
C GLN A 42 -6.50 -6.18 7.60
N ILE A 43 -5.69 -7.19 7.35
CA ILE A 43 -4.43 -7.43 8.05
C ILE A 43 -3.30 -7.43 7.02
N LEU A 44 -2.26 -6.69 7.29
CA LEU A 44 -1.01 -6.75 6.54
C LEU A 44 -0.18 -7.90 7.08
N HIS A 45 0.06 -8.90 6.23
CA HIS A 45 0.87 -10.07 6.54
C HIS A 45 2.18 -10.01 5.74
N LEU A 46 3.33 -9.91 6.43
CA LEU A 46 4.66 -9.92 5.82
C LEU A 46 5.57 -10.88 6.55
N ASP A 47 6.30 -11.72 5.81
CA ASP A 47 7.37 -12.57 6.32
C ASP A 47 8.72 -12.07 5.82
N PHE A 48 9.61 -11.77 6.75
CA PHE A 48 10.98 -11.34 6.47
C PHE A 48 11.93 -12.53 6.63
N VAL A 49 12.56 -12.93 5.52
CA VAL A 49 13.43 -14.11 5.46
C VAL A 49 14.85 -13.67 5.08
N PRO A 50 15.80 -13.66 6.04
CA PRO A 50 17.18 -13.31 5.75
C PRO A 50 17.87 -14.45 4.99
N ARG A 51 18.74 -14.09 4.05
CA ARG A 51 19.71 -15.01 3.47
C ARG A 51 20.93 -15.16 4.41
N ALA A 52 21.66 -16.25 4.27
CA ALA A 52 22.80 -16.58 5.16
C ALA A 52 23.85 -15.46 5.25
N ALA A 53 24.04 -14.65 4.20
CA ALA A 53 24.96 -13.51 4.18
C ALA A 53 24.22 -12.16 4.23
N ALA A 54 23.07 -12.09 4.88
CA ALA A 54 22.31 -10.85 4.97
C ALA A 54 23.07 -9.80 5.79
N ASN A 55 23.13 -8.56 5.26
CA ASN A 55 23.69 -7.38 5.93
C ASN A 55 25.12 -7.62 6.48
N ALA A 56 26.00 -8.29 5.74
CA ALA A 56 27.34 -8.63 6.21
C ALA A 56 28.23 -7.40 6.46
N ASP A 57 29.11 -7.51 7.44
CA ASP A 57 30.15 -6.50 7.70
C ASP A 57 31.36 -6.66 6.77
N GLY A 58 32.45 -5.94 7.04
CA GLY A 58 33.69 -6.02 6.27
C GLY A 58 34.41 -7.36 6.36
N GLU A 59 34.14 -8.16 7.40
CA GLU A 59 34.68 -9.48 7.66
C GLU A 59 33.74 -10.61 7.19
N GLN A 60 32.68 -10.26 6.46
CA GLN A 60 31.63 -11.16 5.98
C GLN A 60 30.78 -11.78 7.11
N THR A 61 30.78 -11.19 8.30
CA THR A 61 29.91 -11.62 9.40
C THR A 61 28.49 -11.10 9.18
N PRO A 62 27.47 -11.95 9.14
CA PRO A 62 26.09 -11.52 9.01
C PRO A 62 25.64 -10.72 10.24
N LEU A 63 24.99 -9.59 10.01
CA LEU A 63 24.47 -8.71 11.05
C LEU A 63 22.94 -8.70 11.06
N ALA A 64 22.37 -8.42 12.23
CA ALA A 64 20.94 -8.13 12.33
C ALA A 64 20.58 -6.91 11.50
N THR A 65 19.41 -6.95 10.87
CA THR A 65 18.90 -5.86 10.04
C THR A 65 17.66 -5.26 10.68
N MET A 66 17.70 -3.98 10.99
CA MET A 66 16.48 -3.25 11.34
C MET A 66 15.66 -3.03 10.07
N VAL A 67 14.41 -3.46 10.11
CA VAL A 67 13.44 -3.23 9.02
C VAL A 67 12.36 -2.26 9.53
N ARG A 68 12.07 -1.23 8.74
CA ARG A 68 10.95 -0.32 8.98
C ARG A 68 9.87 -0.53 7.94
N VAL A 69 8.64 -0.58 8.40
CA VAL A 69 7.45 -0.76 7.56
C VAL A 69 6.52 0.42 7.81
N TRP A 70 6.08 1.07 6.74
CA TRP A 70 5.09 2.14 6.79
C TRP A 70 3.91 1.82 5.90
N GLN A 71 2.71 2.07 6.39
CA GLN A 71 1.50 2.12 5.59
C GLN A 71 1.29 3.56 5.14
N LEU A 72 1.15 3.78 3.84
CA LEU A 72 1.17 5.10 3.21
C LEU A 72 -0.08 5.37 2.38
N LYS A 73 -0.55 6.62 2.40
CA LYS A 73 -1.58 7.12 1.47
C LYS A 73 -1.04 7.27 0.06
N ASP A 74 0.17 7.83 -0.09
CA ASP A 74 0.87 8.04 -1.36
C ASP A 74 2.32 7.58 -1.24
N ARG A 75 2.93 7.18 -2.35
CA ARG A 75 4.30 6.69 -2.41
C ARG A 75 5.33 7.74 -2.81
N LYS A 76 4.89 8.93 -3.28
CA LYS A 76 5.79 9.95 -3.85
C LYS A 76 6.89 10.38 -2.89
N ALA A 77 6.55 10.61 -1.62
CA ALA A 77 7.52 11.05 -0.62
C ALA A 77 8.58 9.96 -0.37
N VAL A 78 8.17 8.69 -0.20
CA VAL A 78 9.12 7.60 0.01
C VAL A 78 9.95 7.31 -1.23
N ASP A 79 9.39 7.42 -2.44
CA ASP A 79 10.14 7.22 -3.70
C ASP A 79 11.18 8.32 -3.93
N ALA A 80 10.87 9.56 -3.54
CA ALA A 80 11.78 10.71 -3.65
C ALA A 80 12.88 10.72 -2.58
N ALA A 81 12.64 10.07 -1.43
CA ALA A 81 13.58 10.07 -0.31
C ALA A 81 14.81 9.21 -0.62
N ASN A 82 15.98 9.69 -0.21
CA ASN A 82 17.22 8.91 -0.25
C ASN A 82 17.42 8.10 1.05
N TYR A 83 18.36 7.16 1.04
CA TYR A 83 18.66 6.30 2.19
C TYR A 83 18.97 7.08 3.48
N PRO A 84 19.89 8.09 3.49
CA PRO A 84 20.17 8.86 4.69
C PRO A 84 18.94 9.60 5.25
N THR A 85 18.03 10.04 4.39
CA THR A 85 16.78 10.69 4.82
C THR A 85 15.88 9.69 5.54
N LEU A 86 15.66 8.50 4.98
CA LEU A 86 14.82 7.48 5.63
C LEU A 86 15.48 6.84 6.85
N LEU A 87 16.81 6.81 6.91
CA LEU A 87 17.55 6.37 8.09
C LEU A 87 17.35 7.34 9.27
N ASN A 88 17.52 8.65 9.04
CA ASN A 88 17.65 9.63 10.12
C ASN A 88 16.44 10.56 10.29
N LYS A 89 15.61 10.76 9.27
CA LYS A 89 14.55 11.79 9.23
C LYS A 89 13.25 11.26 8.62
N ALA A 90 13.00 9.95 8.68
CA ALA A 90 11.83 9.33 8.05
C ALA A 90 10.52 9.97 8.52
N ASP A 91 10.37 10.20 9.83
CA ASP A 91 9.15 10.77 10.40
C ASP A 91 8.83 12.16 9.87
N ALA A 92 9.85 12.98 9.61
CA ALA A 92 9.66 14.30 9.01
C ALA A 92 9.42 14.22 7.49
N ALA A 93 10.11 13.30 6.81
CA ALA A 93 10.02 13.16 5.35
C ALA A 93 8.70 12.55 4.89
N LEU A 94 8.10 11.67 5.69
CA LEU A 94 6.91 10.90 5.34
C LEU A 94 5.65 11.32 6.12
N LYS A 95 5.72 12.33 7.00
CA LYS A 95 4.68 12.72 7.96
C LYS A 95 3.28 12.86 7.39
N ASP A 96 3.17 13.36 6.15
CA ASP A 96 1.88 13.66 5.52
C ASP A 96 1.22 12.42 4.90
N ASP A 97 2.01 11.36 4.66
CA ASP A 97 1.57 10.14 4.00
C ASP A 97 1.45 8.93 4.93
N VAL A 98 2.15 8.92 6.08
CA VAL A 98 2.15 7.80 7.03
C VAL A 98 0.83 7.68 7.77
N LEU A 99 0.23 6.50 7.70
CA LEU A 99 -0.97 6.12 8.45
C LEU A 99 -0.64 5.21 9.64
N ALA A 100 0.29 4.29 9.43
CA ALA A 100 0.78 3.39 10.47
C ALA A 100 2.23 2.99 10.19
N SER A 101 2.96 2.62 11.24
CA SER A 101 4.35 2.17 11.12
C SER A 101 4.70 1.08 12.10
N ARG A 102 5.69 0.25 11.75
CA ARG A 102 6.34 -0.74 12.60
C ARG A 102 7.83 -0.80 12.31
N SER A 103 8.59 -1.10 13.33
CA SER A 103 10.01 -1.44 13.20
C SER A 103 10.25 -2.80 13.83
N LEU A 104 11.05 -3.61 13.19
CA LEU A 104 11.39 -4.97 13.65
C LEU A 104 12.86 -5.26 13.36
N LEU A 105 13.45 -6.13 14.18
CA LEU A 105 14.82 -6.58 14.02
C LEU A 105 14.83 -8.00 13.45
N VAL A 106 15.42 -8.17 12.28
CA VAL A 106 15.58 -9.48 11.63
C VAL A 106 17.00 -9.97 11.90
N MET A 107 17.10 -11.08 12.63
CA MET A 107 18.37 -11.74 12.92
C MET A 107 18.84 -12.55 11.71
N PRO A 108 20.15 -12.75 11.50
CA PRO A 108 20.67 -13.49 10.33
C PRO A 108 20.10 -14.91 10.19
N ASP A 109 19.82 -15.57 11.30
CA ASP A 109 19.38 -16.96 11.35
C ASP A 109 17.88 -17.13 11.62
N GLY A 110 17.13 -16.01 11.65
CA GLY A 110 15.73 -16.01 12.07
C GLY A 110 14.81 -15.24 11.15
N SER A 111 13.75 -15.91 10.65
CA SER A 111 12.65 -15.22 9.97
C SER A 111 11.76 -14.50 10.99
N VAL A 112 11.18 -13.38 10.57
CA VAL A 112 10.26 -12.60 11.39
C VAL A 112 8.97 -12.35 10.63
N THR A 113 7.85 -12.72 11.23
CA THR A 113 6.51 -12.41 10.70
C THR A 113 6.02 -11.10 11.30
N LEU A 114 5.46 -10.25 10.46
CA LEU A 114 4.73 -9.05 10.83
C LEU A 114 3.26 -9.20 10.46
N ASP A 115 2.41 -9.21 11.47
CA ASP A 115 0.97 -9.09 11.33
C ASP A 115 0.53 -7.79 11.97
N MET A 116 -0.11 -6.90 11.20
CA MET A 116 -0.66 -5.65 11.73
C MET A 116 -1.94 -5.25 11.00
N PRO A 117 -2.89 -4.59 11.69
CA PRO A 117 -4.07 -4.05 11.03
C PRO A 117 -3.68 -3.17 9.85
N MET A 118 -4.35 -3.36 8.72
CA MET A 118 -4.14 -2.53 7.53
C MET A 118 -5.11 -1.37 7.55
N ASP A 119 -4.60 -0.14 7.58
CA ASP A 119 -5.42 1.06 7.48
C ASP A 119 -6.20 1.06 6.16
N GLU A 120 -7.49 1.39 6.22
CA GLU A 120 -8.38 1.38 5.04
C GLU A 120 -7.96 2.38 3.96
N ASN A 121 -7.33 3.50 4.37
CA ASN A 121 -6.83 4.54 3.47
C ASN A 121 -5.41 4.25 2.94
N ALA A 122 -4.73 3.22 3.45
CA ALA A 122 -3.42 2.85 2.97
C ALA A 122 -3.49 2.27 1.56
N GLN A 123 -2.77 2.88 0.64
CA GLN A 123 -2.65 2.44 -0.76
C GLN A 123 -1.34 1.69 -1.00
N PHE A 124 -0.33 2.01 -0.19
CA PHE A 124 1.02 1.45 -0.34
C PHE A 124 1.58 1.01 1.01
N VAL A 125 2.48 0.04 0.94
CA VAL A 125 3.32 -0.39 2.06
C VAL A 125 4.76 -0.21 1.65
N ALA A 126 5.47 0.68 2.34
CA ALA A 126 6.90 0.84 2.15
C ALA A 126 7.66 0.02 3.18
N VAL A 127 8.64 -0.74 2.71
CA VAL A 127 9.55 -1.55 3.52
C VAL A 127 10.97 -1.08 3.27
N VAL A 128 11.68 -0.72 4.32
CA VAL A 128 13.06 -0.23 4.27
C VAL A 128 13.94 -1.06 5.19
N GLY A 129 14.96 -1.69 4.60
CA GLY A 129 16.03 -2.35 5.36
C GLY A 129 17.14 -1.35 5.69
N LEU A 130 17.46 -1.22 6.98
CA LEU A 130 18.57 -0.38 7.43
C LEU A 130 19.86 -1.22 7.44
N PHE A 131 20.49 -1.28 6.28
CA PHE A 131 21.68 -2.08 6.04
C PHE A 131 22.97 -1.33 6.36
N ASN A 132 24.00 -2.07 6.76
CA ASN A 132 25.36 -1.55 6.91
C ASN A 132 25.92 -1.05 5.56
N ARG A 133 25.64 -1.81 4.48
CA ARG A 133 26.03 -1.47 3.10
C ARG A 133 24.81 -1.57 2.17
N PRO A 134 23.97 -0.53 2.11
CA PRO A 134 22.78 -0.56 1.26
C PRO A 134 23.12 -0.57 -0.23
N ASP A 135 22.35 -1.30 -1.03
CA ASP A 135 22.46 -1.26 -2.49
C ASP A 135 21.94 0.10 -3.02
N MET A 136 22.86 1.04 -3.15
CA MET A 136 22.57 2.41 -3.62
C MET A 136 22.46 2.51 -5.15
N LYS A 137 22.89 1.48 -5.88
CA LYS A 137 22.87 1.48 -7.35
C LYS A 137 21.44 1.30 -7.86
N ASP A 138 20.78 0.26 -7.37
CA ASP A 138 19.43 -0.11 -7.80
C ASP A 138 18.37 0.26 -6.76
N ASN A 139 18.78 0.93 -5.66
CA ASN A 139 17.93 1.33 -4.53
C ASN A 139 17.13 0.16 -3.92
N ARG A 140 17.66 -1.06 -4.00
CA ARG A 140 16.97 -2.27 -3.48
C ARG A 140 16.97 -2.39 -1.95
N TRP A 141 17.53 -1.41 -1.24
CA TRP A 141 17.39 -1.29 0.21
C TRP A 141 15.96 -0.96 0.65
N ARG A 142 15.06 -0.64 -0.31
CA ARG A 142 13.64 -0.41 -0.08
C ARG A 142 12.78 -1.17 -1.08
N LEU A 143 11.55 -1.49 -0.66
CA LEU A 143 10.45 -1.97 -1.50
C LEU A 143 9.23 -1.11 -1.23
N VAL A 144 8.45 -0.84 -2.26
CA VAL A 144 7.13 -0.20 -2.13
C VAL A 144 6.11 -1.10 -2.80
N LEU A 145 5.24 -1.69 -1.99
CA LEU A 145 4.19 -2.59 -2.40
C LEU A 145 2.89 -1.80 -2.55
N SER A 146 2.15 -2.01 -3.62
CA SER A 146 0.77 -1.55 -3.73
C SER A 146 -0.16 -2.51 -2.99
N ARG A 147 -1.38 -2.07 -2.74
CA ARG A 147 -2.40 -2.93 -2.12
C ARG A 147 -2.68 -4.21 -2.93
N ASN A 148 -2.51 -4.15 -4.26
CA ASN A 148 -2.68 -5.30 -5.16
C ASN A 148 -1.53 -6.32 -5.06
N ASP A 149 -0.38 -5.92 -4.55
CA ASP A 149 0.76 -6.83 -4.32
C ASP A 149 0.58 -7.65 -3.04
N LEU A 150 -0.39 -7.29 -2.18
CA LEU A 150 -0.66 -7.95 -0.92
C LEU A 150 -1.65 -9.11 -1.09
N ASP A 151 -1.70 -10.01 -0.12
CA ASP A 151 -2.67 -11.10 -0.03
C ASP A 151 -3.44 -10.99 1.29
N PRO A 152 -4.79 -11.11 1.30
CA PRO A 152 -5.59 -11.00 2.52
C PRO A 152 -5.37 -12.15 3.50
N ASP A 153 -4.96 -13.32 2.99
CA ASP A 153 -4.90 -14.58 3.74
C ASP A 153 -3.49 -15.15 3.89
N LYS A 154 -2.53 -14.61 3.12
CA LYS A 154 -1.16 -15.15 3.07
C LYS A 154 -0.14 -14.04 3.22
N ALA A 155 0.89 -14.30 4.01
CA ALA A 155 2.01 -13.39 4.14
C ALA A 155 2.77 -13.27 2.81
N ARG A 156 3.13 -12.02 2.45
CA ARG A 156 4.07 -11.77 1.35
C ARG A 156 5.48 -11.93 1.89
N ILE A 157 6.26 -12.76 1.22
CA ILE A 157 7.63 -13.07 1.63
C ILE A 157 8.57 -12.02 1.06
N ILE A 158 9.36 -11.41 1.94
CA ILE A 158 10.40 -10.44 1.61
C ILE A 158 11.73 -11.05 2.03
N GLU A 159 12.59 -11.36 1.05
CA GLU A 159 13.96 -11.79 1.30
C GLU A 159 14.85 -10.60 1.60
N LEU A 160 15.75 -10.77 2.58
CA LEU A 160 16.82 -9.84 2.90
C LEU A 160 18.16 -10.43 2.47
N GLY A 161 18.89 -9.71 1.63
CA GLY A 161 20.25 -10.06 1.24
C GLY A 161 21.30 -9.11 1.81
N ASP A 162 22.50 -9.11 1.23
CA ASP A 162 23.55 -8.17 1.59
C ASP A 162 23.25 -6.80 0.96
N GLY A 163 22.56 -5.96 1.72
CA GLY A 163 22.20 -4.59 1.33
C GLY A 163 20.91 -4.44 0.53
N TRP A 164 20.11 -5.49 0.35
CA TRP A 164 18.93 -5.44 -0.49
C TRP A 164 17.73 -6.21 0.06
N LEU A 165 16.54 -5.82 -0.42
CA LEU A 165 15.26 -6.49 -0.21
C LEU A 165 14.74 -6.99 -1.55
N SER A 166 14.02 -8.12 -1.55
CA SER A 166 13.33 -8.65 -2.72
C SER A 166 11.98 -9.27 -2.34
N LEU A 167 10.93 -8.92 -3.07
CA LEU A 167 9.63 -9.56 -2.94
C LEU A 167 9.67 -10.92 -3.66
N VAL A 168 9.37 -12.00 -2.95
CA VAL A 168 9.27 -13.33 -3.54
C VAL A 168 8.01 -13.42 -4.40
N PRO A 169 8.10 -13.85 -5.66
CA PRO A 169 6.94 -14.06 -6.50
C PRO A 169 5.99 -15.10 -5.89
N VAL A 170 4.69 -14.88 -6.03
CA VAL A 170 3.69 -15.90 -5.67
C VAL A 170 3.82 -17.03 -6.66
N LYS A 171 4.01 -18.26 -6.18
CA LYS A 171 3.91 -19.44 -7.03
C LYS A 171 2.43 -19.68 -7.34
N GLU A 172 2.09 -19.64 -8.60
CA GLU A 172 0.77 -20.06 -9.11
C GLU A 172 0.55 -21.55 -8.89
#